data_3dc42c9aa5691085c5c0ec2c4675bf2e
#
_entry.id   3dc42c9aa5691085c5c0ec2c4675bf2e
#
_cell.length_a   1.000
_cell.length_b   1.000
_cell.length_c   1.000
_cell.angle_alpha   90.00
_cell.angle_beta   90.00
_cell.angle_gamma   90.00
#
_symmetry.space_group_name_H-M   'P 1'
#
loop_
_entity.id
_entity.type
_entity.pdbx_description
1 polymer ?
#
loop_
_entity_poly.entity_id
_entity_poly.type
_entity_poly.pdbx_seq_one_letter_code
_entity_poly.pdbx_strand_id
1 'polypeptide(L)'
;MKKRRSLILIRGILTFVALFPSSILSAKPFPLINFDHPRLIETRELFNLTDHPLLRIVDMRTSISDYLKDHIPGAVYLHFENLQIPGKGVPDQAPDRICVERLLGDNLGISNHMGIILYSEKSNPNATLLAWTLDYLGHKKVGILNGGWEKWASERYPTTQTYPSLLPNKFFGKVIRETTVEKKWIQDNLSARHVAIVDARHPRQYSGDEGEEVRKGHIPGARNIFWETTLEGEEVRVWRKKEDLEKLFAESGVTRIKEIVVYSQRGREASHLYFTLKYFLGFPHVSLYRGSWIEWSADKTLPVKTGMDP
;
A
#
# COMPACT_ATOMS: atom_id res chain seq x y z
N MET A 1 46.93 78.16 44.45
CA MET A 1 46.46 76.78 44.58
C MET A 1 44.96 76.73 44.29
N LYS A 2 44.53 76.36 43.06
CA LYS A 2 43.14 76.29 42.69
C LYS A 2 42.80 74.82 42.43
N LYS A 3 41.93 74.22 43.27
CA LYS A 3 41.38 72.86 43.06
C LYS A 3 40.31 72.88 41.95
N ARG A 4 40.53 72.20 40.88
CA ARG A 4 39.50 71.93 39.88
C ARG A 4 38.68 70.73 40.36
N ARG A 5 37.35 70.88 40.45
CA ARG A 5 36.36 69.81 40.63
C ARG A 5 35.94 69.31 39.25
N SER A 6 36.15 68.05 38.99
CA SER A 6 35.64 67.36 37.77
C SER A 6 34.19 66.90 38.02
N LEU A 7 33.31 67.31 37.16
CA LEU A 7 31.91 66.84 37.11
C LEU A 7 31.83 65.58 36.29
N ILE A 8 31.45 64.48 36.90
CA ILE A 8 31.16 63.25 36.22
C ILE A 8 29.71 63.23 35.77
N LEU A 9 29.52 63.26 34.44
CA LEU A 9 28.19 63.15 33.81
C LEU A 9 27.87 61.68 33.67
N ILE A 10 26.91 61.17 34.47
CA ILE A 10 26.37 59.78 34.29
C ILE A 10 25.30 59.87 33.21
N ARG A 11 25.61 59.30 32.02
CA ARG A 11 24.61 59.05 30.98
C ARG A 11 23.84 57.77 31.32
N GLY A 12 22.60 57.92 31.73
CA GLY A 12 21.68 56.80 31.88
C GLY A 12 21.31 56.23 30.50
N ILE A 13 21.62 54.98 30.29
CA ILE A 13 21.15 54.21 29.11
C ILE A 13 19.74 53.71 29.44
N LEU A 14 18.72 54.32 28.81
CA LEU A 14 17.35 53.77 28.83
C LEU A 14 17.32 52.57 27.86
N THR A 15 17.29 51.37 28.39
CA THR A 15 17.05 50.15 27.60
C THR A 15 15.55 50.03 27.33
N PHE A 16 15.15 50.32 26.11
CA PHE A 16 13.80 50.03 25.62
C PHE A 16 13.64 48.51 25.43
N VAL A 17 12.99 47.86 26.37
CA VAL A 17 12.54 46.48 26.19
C VAL A 17 11.29 46.52 25.32
N ALA A 18 11.44 46.20 24.01
CA ALA A 18 10.32 46.00 23.12
C ALA A 18 9.64 44.69 23.52
N LEU A 19 8.51 44.77 24.19
CA LEU A 19 7.58 43.66 24.39
C LEU A 19 6.94 43.33 23.02
N PHE A 20 7.51 42.35 22.30
CA PHE A 20 6.80 41.71 21.18
C PHE A 20 5.63 40.91 21.77
N PRO A 21 4.39 41.14 21.32
CA PRO A 21 3.29 40.28 21.71
C PRO A 21 3.57 38.90 21.13
N SER A 22 3.83 37.92 21.97
CA SER A 22 3.85 36.52 21.60
C SER A 22 2.43 36.13 21.18
N SER A 23 2.09 36.35 19.89
CA SER A 23 0.93 35.72 19.31
C SER A 23 1.22 34.22 19.27
N ILE A 24 0.80 33.53 20.32
CA ILE A 24 0.69 32.06 20.31
C ILE A 24 -0.33 31.77 19.21
N LEU A 25 0.16 31.46 17.98
CA LEU A 25 -0.67 30.85 16.98
C LEU A 25 -1.16 29.54 17.62
N SER A 26 -2.43 29.52 17.99
CA SER A 26 -3.10 28.30 18.41
C SER A 26 -3.11 27.37 17.19
N ALA A 27 -2.12 26.51 17.09
CA ALA A 27 -2.09 25.48 16.07
C ALA A 27 -3.37 24.65 16.24
N LYS A 28 -4.20 24.59 15.20
CA LYS A 28 -5.36 23.69 15.22
C LYS A 28 -4.84 22.27 15.49
N PRO A 29 -5.44 21.53 16.43
CA PRO A 29 -5.02 20.15 16.66
C PRO A 29 -5.15 19.36 15.37
N PHE A 30 -4.13 18.58 15.04
CA PHE A 30 -4.20 17.66 13.89
C PHE A 30 -5.36 16.68 14.08
N PRO A 31 -6.12 16.36 13.01
CA PRO A 31 -7.15 15.33 13.09
C PRO A 31 -6.51 14.00 13.49
N LEU A 32 -7.21 13.19 14.29
CA LEU A 32 -6.71 11.88 14.69
C LEU A 32 -6.57 10.97 13.45
N ILE A 33 -5.41 10.34 13.30
CA ILE A 33 -5.25 9.23 12.36
C ILE A 33 -5.90 8.00 13.00
N ASN A 34 -7.19 7.80 12.75
CA ASN A 34 -7.96 6.71 13.34
C ASN A 34 -8.16 5.60 12.30
N PHE A 35 -7.09 4.82 12.02
CA PHE A 35 -7.16 3.62 11.19
C PHE A 35 -6.97 2.40 12.10
N ASP A 36 -8.06 1.74 12.44
CA ASP A 36 -8.00 0.47 13.20
C ASP A 36 -7.67 -0.72 12.28
N HIS A 37 -7.88 -0.55 10.98
CA HIS A 37 -7.61 -1.54 9.93
C HIS A 37 -7.35 -0.84 8.58
N PRO A 38 -6.69 -1.50 7.63
CA PRO A 38 -6.50 -0.97 6.28
C PRO A 38 -7.83 -0.59 5.62
N ARG A 39 -7.87 0.57 4.95
CA ARG A 39 -9.08 1.07 4.31
C ARG A 39 -8.80 1.95 3.08
N LEU A 40 -9.82 2.21 2.28
CA LEU A 40 -9.78 3.27 1.28
C LEU A 40 -9.85 4.64 1.95
N ILE A 41 -9.15 5.60 1.37
CA ILE A 41 -9.17 7.01 1.78
C ILE A 41 -9.46 7.89 0.58
N GLU A 42 -10.28 8.92 0.76
CA GLU A 42 -10.61 9.86 -0.30
C GLU A 42 -9.60 11.01 -0.35
N THR A 43 -9.48 11.63 -1.53
CA THR A 43 -8.53 12.74 -1.78
C THR A 43 -8.69 13.89 -0.81
N ARG A 44 -9.93 14.29 -0.49
CA ARG A 44 -10.22 15.34 0.50
C ARG A 44 -9.74 14.97 1.91
N GLU A 45 -9.89 13.70 2.28
CA GLU A 45 -9.43 13.23 3.58
C GLU A 45 -7.90 13.26 3.66
N LEU A 46 -7.22 12.76 2.61
CA LEU A 46 -5.77 12.84 2.53
C LEU A 46 -5.27 14.29 2.56
N PHE A 47 -5.90 15.20 1.81
CA PHE A 47 -5.53 16.61 1.79
C PHE A 47 -5.54 17.23 3.20
N ASN A 48 -6.52 16.90 4.01
CA ASN A 48 -6.59 17.38 5.40
C ASN A 48 -5.53 16.78 6.33
N LEU A 49 -4.83 15.75 5.88
CA LEU A 49 -3.82 15.00 6.66
C LEU A 49 -2.40 15.21 6.16
N THR A 50 -2.16 15.88 5.03
CA THR A 50 -0.83 15.97 4.39
C THR A 50 0.27 16.48 5.32
N ASP A 51 -0.05 17.43 6.21
CA ASP A 51 0.91 18.02 7.15
C ASP A 51 0.97 17.28 8.51
N HIS A 52 0.28 16.14 8.64
CA HIS A 52 0.19 15.44 9.93
C HIS A 52 1.53 14.78 10.28
N PRO A 53 2.15 15.08 11.45
CA PRO A 53 3.51 14.62 11.77
C PRO A 53 3.64 13.10 11.94
N LEU A 54 2.53 12.40 12.23
CA LEU A 54 2.48 10.94 12.33
C LEU A 54 1.90 10.29 11.07
N LEU A 55 1.94 10.97 9.93
CA LEU A 55 1.56 10.40 8.65
C LEU A 55 2.79 10.22 7.76
N ARG A 56 2.84 9.10 7.06
CA ARG A 56 3.73 8.88 5.91
C ARG A 56 2.89 8.61 4.67
N ILE A 57 3.10 9.42 3.64
CA ILE A 57 2.52 9.20 2.32
C ILE A 57 3.58 8.50 1.47
N VAL A 58 3.23 7.42 0.77
CA VAL A 58 4.15 6.67 -0.07
C VAL A 58 3.62 6.63 -1.50
N ASP A 59 4.41 7.15 -2.41
CA ASP A 59 4.17 7.08 -3.86
C ASP A 59 4.71 5.75 -4.38
N MET A 60 3.80 4.92 -4.87
CA MET A 60 4.09 3.59 -5.43
C MET A 60 3.96 3.56 -6.95
N ARG A 61 3.96 4.72 -7.62
CA ARG A 61 3.94 4.76 -9.09
C ARG A 61 5.16 4.05 -9.66
N THR A 62 4.97 3.37 -10.80
CA THR A 62 6.04 2.58 -11.41
C THR A 62 7.20 3.44 -11.87
N SER A 63 6.90 4.64 -12.42
CA SER A 63 7.93 5.53 -12.94
C SER A 63 8.45 6.50 -11.89
N ILE A 64 9.72 6.40 -11.54
CA ILE A 64 10.37 7.42 -10.71
C ILE A 64 10.33 8.80 -11.39
N SER A 65 10.36 8.87 -12.72
CA SER A 65 10.29 10.13 -13.45
C SER A 65 8.98 10.87 -13.21
N ASP A 66 7.88 10.14 -13.00
CA ASP A 66 6.59 10.74 -12.68
C ASP A 66 6.58 11.33 -11.26
N TYR A 67 7.21 10.65 -10.30
CA TYR A 67 7.41 11.20 -8.96
C TYR A 67 8.31 12.46 -8.99
N LEU A 68 9.39 12.44 -9.76
CA LEU A 68 10.31 13.58 -9.89
C LEU A 68 9.66 14.79 -10.55
N LYS A 69 8.71 14.56 -11.47
CA LYS A 69 7.96 15.60 -12.14
C LYS A 69 6.99 16.31 -11.22
N ASP A 70 6.19 15.53 -10.47
CA ASP A 70 5.29 16.02 -9.44
C ASP A 70 4.76 14.86 -8.57
N HIS A 71 4.50 15.15 -7.30
CA HIS A 71 3.95 14.19 -6.35
C HIS A 71 3.11 14.89 -5.27
N ILE A 72 2.37 14.12 -4.48
CA ILE A 72 1.61 14.63 -3.34
C ILE A 72 2.57 15.20 -2.29
N PRO A 73 2.35 16.42 -1.75
CA PRO A 73 3.23 17.01 -0.76
C PRO A 73 3.51 16.05 0.42
N GLY A 74 4.79 15.92 0.77
CA GLY A 74 5.24 15.03 1.84
C GLY A 74 5.33 13.54 1.45
N ALA A 75 4.99 13.16 0.23
CA ALA A 75 5.13 11.78 -0.23
C ALA A 75 6.59 11.39 -0.46
N VAL A 76 6.91 10.16 -0.10
CA VAL A 76 8.20 9.50 -0.41
C VAL A 76 7.98 8.46 -1.50
N TYR A 77 8.96 8.29 -2.39
CA TYR A 77 8.88 7.29 -3.45
C TYR A 77 9.36 5.92 -2.99
N LEU A 78 8.62 4.88 -3.38
CA LEU A 78 9.04 3.50 -3.22
C LEU A 78 8.67 2.68 -4.46
N HIS A 79 9.67 2.19 -5.19
CA HIS A 79 9.42 1.27 -6.31
C HIS A 79 9.01 -0.11 -5.78
N PHE A 80 8.00 -0.71 -6.40
CA PHE A 80 7.40 -1.97 -5.96
C PHE A 80 8.38 -3.15 -5.95
N GLU A 81 9.42 -3.14 -6.82
CA GLU A 81 10.44 -4.20 -6.86
C GLU A 81 11.27 -4.29 -5.56
N ASN A 82 11.32 -3.24 -4.75
CA ASN A 82 11.92 -3.33 -3.42
C ASN A 82 11.16 -4.27 -2.46
N LEU A 83 9.94 -4.67 -2.84
CA LEU A 83 9.11 -5.63 -2.10
C LEU A 83 9.10 -7.02 -2.74
N GLN A 84 9.87 -7.21 -3.82
CA GLN A 84 9.95 -8.44 -4.58
C GLN A 84 11.36 -9.01 -4.47
N ILE A 85 11.55 -9.98 -3.58
CA ILE A 85 12.86 -10.54 -3.27
C ILE A 85 12.88 -12.02 -3.67
N PRO A 86 13.89 -12.48 -4.42
CA PRO A 86 14.06 -13.91 -4.69
C PRO A 86 14.24 -14.70 -3.40
N GLY A 87 13.60 -15.84 -3.30
CA GLY A 87 13.73 -16.72 -2.14
C GLY A 87 13.58 -18.19 -2.50
N LYS A 88 14.44 -19.05 -1.95
CA LYS A 88 14.41 -20.51 -2.17
C LYS A 88 14.40 -20.93 -3.66
N GLY A 89 15.07 -20.15 -4.52
CA GLY A 89 15.10 -20.39 -5.97
C GLY A 89 13.87 -19.88 -6.74
N VAL A 90 12.88 -19.34 -6.08
CA VAL A 90 11.74 -18.66 -6.70
C VAL A 90 12.09 -17.20 -6.92
N PRO A 91 11.87 -16.62 -8.12
CA PRO A 91 12.26 -15.25 -8.44
C PRO A 91 11.59 -14.18 -7.58
N ASP A 92 10.43 -14.48 -7.00
CA ASP A 92 9.63 -13.54 -6.24
C ASP A 92 8.92 -14.22 -5.06
N GLN A 93 9.30 -13.84 -3.86
CA GLN A 93 8.73 -14.32 -2.61
C GLN A 93 8.35 -13.14 -1.71
N ALA A 94 7.60 -13.42 -0.64
CA ALA A 94 7.40 -12.44 0.41
C ALA A 94 8.76 -11.98 0.94
N PRO A 95 8.99 -10.66 1.04
CA PRO A 95 10.28 -10.14 1.47
C PRO A 95 10.59 -10.56 2.90
N ASP A 96 11.89 -10.73 3.18
CA ASP A 96 12.35 -10.98 4.54
C ASP A 96 11.94 -9.83 5.47
N ARG A 97 11.44 -10.18 6.66
CA ARG A 97 10.97 -9.21 7.64
C ARG A 97 12.02 -8.14 7.96
N ILE A 98 13.28 -8.52 8.16
CA ILE A 98 14.34 -7.59 8.54
C ILE A 98 14.65 -6.61 7.41
N CYS A 99 14.63 -7.09 6.16
CA CYS A 99 14.81 -6.23 4.98
C CYS A 99 13.70 -5.17 4.90
N VAL A 100 12.44 -5.57 5.12
CA VAL A 100 11.31 -4.62 5.08
C VAL A 100 11.33 -3.67 6.28
N GLU A 101 11.69 -4.14 7.48
CA GLU A 101 11.84 -3.28 8.66
C GLU A 101 12.85 -2.15 8.42
N ARG A 102 13.99 -2.47 7.81
CA ARG A 102 15.00 -1.46 7.43
C ARG A 102 14.48 -0.53 6.34
N LEU A 103 13.86 -1.07 5.30
CA LEU A 103 13.29 -0.28 4.22
C LEU A 103 12.28 0.74 4.76
N LEU A 104 11.36 0.31 5.60
CA LEU A 104 10.32 1.18 6.16
C LEU A 104 10.92 2.16 7.19
N GLY A 105 11.74 1.67 8.11
CA GLY A 105 12.28 2.48 9.20
C GLY A 105 13.45 3.38 8.78
N ASP A 106 14.53 2.78 8.32
CA ASP A 106 15.79 3.51 8.07
C ASP A 106 15.67 4.37 6.79
N ASN A 107 14.98 3.90 5.72
CA ASN A 107 14.91 4.61 4.44
C ASN A 107 13.68 5.51 4.31
N LEU A 108 12.49 5.05 4.75
CA LEU A 108 11.25 5.82 4.60
C LEU A 108 10.84 6.57 5.88
N GLY A 109 11.61 6.46 6.95
CA GLY A 109 11.36 7.15 8.22
C GLY A 109 10.04 6.75 8.90
N ILE A 110 9.58 5.52 8.69
CA ILE A 110 8.30 5.01 9.22
C ILE A 110 8.52 4.34 10.57
N SER A 111 7.63 4.65 11.53
CA SER A 111 7.51 3.90 12.80
C SER A 111 6.15 3.23 12.94
N ASN A 112 6.04 2.28 13.87
CA ASN A 112 4.78 1.56 14.13
C ASN A 112 3.63 2.45 14.61
N HIS A 113 3.91 3.69 15.04
CA HIS A 113 2.89 4.63 15.51
C HIS A 113 2.25 5.43 14.37
N MET A 114 2.92 5.52 13.22
CA MET A 114 2.49 6.33 12.08
C MET A 114 1.34 5.67 11.32
N GLY A 115 0.45 6.51 10.77
CA GLY A 115 -0.42 6.14 9.68
C GLY A 115 0.36 6.16 8.36
N ILE A 116 0.03 5.25 7.44
CA ILE A 116 0.68 5.16 6.14
C ILE A 116 -0.40 5.25 5.06
N ILE A 117 -0.31 6.24 4.19
CA ILE A 117 -1.21 6.36 3.04
C ILE A 117 -0.43 6.06 1.77
N LEU A 118 -0.97 5.16 0.97
CA LEU A 118 -0.36 4.61 -0.22
C LEU A 118 -1.14 5.06 -1.46
N TYR A 119 -0.44 5.43 -2.51
CA TYR A 119 -1.06 5.65 -3.80
C TYR A 119 -0.17 5.15 -4.94
N SER A 120 -0.79 4.83 -6.07
CA SER A 120 -0.14 4.50 -7.33
C SER A 120 -0.85 5.20 -8.47
N GLU A 121 -0.39 4.98 -9.69
CA GLU A 121 -1.06 5.43 -10.90
C GLU A 121 -2.27 4.55 -11.25
N LYS A 122 -3.05 5.00 -12.21
CA LYS A 122 -4.20 4.34 -12.81
C LYS A 122 -3.89 2.88 -13.18
N SER A 123 -4.80 1.98 -12.81
CA SER A 123 -4.70 0.55 -13.13
C SER A 123 -3.38 -0.09 -12.69
N ASN A 124 -2.89 0.31 -11.52
CA ASN A 124 -1.66 -0.24 -10.97
C ASN A 124 -1.82 -0.69 -9.50
N PRO A 125 -1.60 -1.97 -9.19
CA PRO A 125 -1.82 -2.52 -7.86
C PRO A 125 -0.61 -2.39 -6.91
N ASN A 126 0.36 -1.54 -7.20
CA ASN A 126 1.57 -1.41 -6.38
C ASN A 126 1.24 -0.94 -4.94
N ALA A 127 0.31 0.00 -4.78
CA ALA A 127 -0.13 0.46 -3.45
C ALA A 127 -0.71 -0.69 -2.61
N THR A 128 -1.48 -1.60 -3.22
CA THR A 128 -2.04 -2.76 -2.51
C THR A 128 -0.99 -3.80 -2.16
N LEU A 129 0.11 -3.90 -2.94
CA LEU A 129 1.23 -4.78 -2.61
C LEU A 129 1.92 -4.34 -1.32
N LEU A 130 2.18 -3.04 -1.14
CA LEU A 130 2.74 -2.53 0.12
C LEU A 130 1.72 -2.64 1.26
N ALA A 131 0.41 -2.40 1.00
CA ALA A 131 -0.63 -2.59 2.00
C ALA A 131 -0.68 -4.03 2.52
N TRP A 132 -0.61 -5.03 1.62
CA TRP A 132 -0.50 -6.44 2.01
C TRP A 132 0.79 -6.73 2.78
N THR A 133 1.92 -6.18 2.37
CA THR A 133 3.21 -6.35 3.07
C THR A 133 3.14 -5.79 4.49
N LEU A 134 2.52 -4.63 4.68
CA LEU A 134 2.30 -4.03 5.99
C LEU A 134 1.35 -4.87 6.85
N ASP A 135 0.28 -5.41 6.28
CA ASP A 135 -0.64 -6.33 6.96
C ASP A 135 0.06 -7.64 7.36
N TYR A 136 0.87 -8.21 6.47
CA TYR A 136 1.73 -9.36 6.75
C TYR A 136 2.68 -9.11 7.94
N LEU A 137 3.16 -7.88 8.10
CA LEU A 137 3.99 -7.44 9.22
C LEU A 137 3.19 -6.90 10.42
N GLY A 138 1.87 -7.05 10.41
CA GLY A 138 1.00 -6.68 11.53
C GLY A 138 0.72 -5.18 11.69
N HIS A 139 1.10 -4.35 10.72
CA HIS A 139 0.80 -2.93 10.73
C HIS A 139 -0.58 -2.66 10.11
N LYS A 140 -1.50 -2.08 10.90
CA LYS A 140 -2.91 -1.92 10.51
C LYS A 140 -3.29 -0.49 10.10
N LYS A 141 -2.47 0.50 10.42
CA LYS A 141 -2.76 1.93 10.16
C LYS A 141 -2.45 2.29 8.71
N VAL A 142 -3.17 1.70 7.77
CA VAL A 142 -2.92 1.82 6.33
C VAL A 142 -4.13 2.38 5.60
N GLY A 143 -3.93 3.43 4.80
CA GLY A 143 -4.90 3.96 3.86
C GLY A 143 -4.43 3.74 2.42
N ILE A 144 -5.33 3.39 1.50
CA ILE A 144 -5.09 3.41 0.06
C ILE A 144 -5.91 4.53 -0.54
N LEU A 145 -5.27 5.44 -1.26
CA LEU A 145 -5.94 6.56 -1.93
C LEU A 145 -6.81 6.04 -3.07
N ASN A 146 -8.13 6.14 -2.89
CA ASN A 146 -9.11 5.73 -3.91
C ASN A 146 -8.98 6.63 -5.15
N GLY A 147 -8.74 6.03 -6.30
CA GLY A 147 -8.47 6.75 -7.55
C GLY A 147 -7.03 7.21 -7.75
N GLY A 148 -6.15 6.98 -6.76
CA GLY A 148 -4.70 7.19 -6.88
C GLY A 148 -4.29 8.61 -7.28
N TRP A 149 -3.16 8.67 -7.99
CA TRP A 149 -2.60 9.92 -8.49
C TRP A 149 -3.55 10.68 -9.43
N GLU A 150 -4.22 9.98 -10.35
CA GLU A 150 -5.08 10.60 -11.35
C GLU A 150 -6.26 11.33 -10.71
N LYS A 151 -6.87 10.77 -9.67
CA LYS A 151 -7.94 11.45 -8.93
C LYS A 151 -7.43 12.69 -8.22
N TRP A 152 -6.29 12.59 -7.51
CA TRP A 152 -5.66 13.72 -6.83
C TRP A 152 -5.38 14.87 -7.80
N ALA A 153 -4.76 14.58 -8.95
CA ALA A 153 -4.41 15.56 -9.96
C ALA A 153 -5.65 16.14 -10.66
N SER A 154 -6.63 15.32 -11.02
CA SER A 154 -7.87 15.77 -11.70
C SER A 154 -8.72 16.68 -10.82
N GLU A 155 -8.73 16.46 -9.51
CA GLU A 155 -9.39 17.31 -8.52
C GLU A 155 -8.56 18.55 -8.15
N ARG A 156 -7.38 18.72 -8.78
CA ARG A 156 -6.49 19.89 -8.64
C ARG A 156 -5.99 20.10 -7.19
N TYR A 157 -5.76 19.05 -6.45
CA TYR A 157 -5.09 19.14 -5.17
C TYR A 157 -3.61 19.52 -5.35
N PRO A 158 -2.97 20.14 -4.33
CA PRO A 158 -1.58 20.58 -4.41
C PRO A 158 -0.62 19.45 -4.77
N THR A 159 0.36 19.77 -5.62
CA THR A 159 1.49 18.90 -5.96
C THR A 159 2.80 19.61 -5.71
N THR A 160 3.89 18.87 -5.61
CA THR A 160 5.23 19.42 -5.37
C THR A 160 6.31 18.59 -6.06
N GLN A 161 7.49 19.18 -6.22
CA GLN A 161 8.73 18.51 -6.61
C GLN A 161 9.72 18.43 -5.43
N THR A 162 9.33 18.96 -4.28
CA THR A 162 10.19 19.03 -3.09
C THR A 162 10.14 17.72 -2.33
N TYR A 163 11.30 17.08 -2.17
CA TYR A 163 11.41 15.86 -1.37
C TYR A 163 11.26 16.16 0.13
N PRO A 164 10.54 15.31 0.86
CA PRO A 164 10.45 15.48 2.30
C PRO A 164 11.81 15.19 2.96
N SER A 165 12.19 16.02 3.93
CA SER A 165 13.33 15.72 4.80
C SER A 165 12.94 14.63 5.79
N LEU A 166 13.61 13.48 5.75
CA LEU A 166 13.31 12.34 6.60
C LEU A 166 14.42 12.09 7.60
N LEU A 167 14.02 11.81 8.84
CA LEU A 167 14.90 11.19 9.82
C LEU A 167 14.65 9.68 9.82
N PRO A 168 15.71 8.85 9.85
CA PRO A 168 15.57 7.41 10.06
C PRO A 168 14.74 7.12 11.32
N ASN A 169 13.93 6.09 11.25
CA ASN A 169 13.08 5.64 12.35
C ASN A 169 13.22 4.13 12.54
N LYS A 170 12.54 3.57 13.53
CA LYS A 170 12.50 2.13 13.76
C LYS A 170 11.11 1.60 13.51
N PHE A 171 11.04 0.59 12.66
CA PHE A 171 9.84 -0.18 12.37
C PHE A 171 10.08 -1.63 12.81
N PHE A 172 9.13 -2.21 13.53
CA PHE A 172 9.20 -3.60 14.00
C PHE A 172 7.97 -4.36 13.53
N GLY A 173 8.18 -5.33 12.66
CA GLY A 173 7.12 -6.16 12.11
C GLY A 173 6.88 -7.42 12.97
N LYS A 174 5.62 -7.78 13.11
CA LYS A 174 5.19 -9.08 13.62
C LYS A 174 4.54 -9.84 12.48
N VAL A 175 5.17 -10.91 12.01
CA VAL A 175 4.63 -11.72 10.92
C VAL A 175 3.27 -12.31 11.28
N ILE A 176 2.25 -12.01 10.49
CA ILE A 176 0.88 -12.53 10.58
C ILE A 176 0.71 -13.61 9.52
N ARG A 177 0.85 -14.87 9.91
CA ARG A 177 0.89 -16.02 8.98
C ARG A 177 -0.44 -16.25 8.26
N GLU A 178 -1.54 -15.85 8.86
CA GLU A 178 -2.91 -15.98 8.31
C GLU A 178 -3.14 -15.10 7.07
N THR A 179 -2.24 -14.18 6.78
CA THR A 179 -2.33 -13.33 5.58
C THR A 179 -1.81 -14.00 4.32
N THR A 180 -1.14 -15.14 4.45
CA THR A 180 -0.50 -15.83 3.33
C THR A 180 -0.62 -17.35 3.45
N VAL A 181 -0.55 -18.02 2.31
CA VAL A 181 -0.42 -19.49 2.22
C VAL A 181 0.77 -19.86 1.35
N GLU A 182 1.33 -21.03 1.60
CA GLU A 182 2.40 -21.59 0.78
C GLU A 182 1.84 -22.55 -0.29
N LYS A 183 2.64 -22.86 -1.30
CA LYS A 183 2.34 -23.80 -2.40
C LYS A 183 1.77 -25.12 -1.91
N LYS A 184 2.36 -25.70 -0.87
CA LYS A 184 1.90 -26.98 -0.31
C LYS A 184 0.48 -26.91 0.24
N TRP A 185 0.12 -25.80 0.90
CA TRP A 185 -1.25 -25.63 1.39
C TRP A 185 -2.27 -25.67 0.24
N ILE A 186 -1.99 -25.00 -0.88
CA ILE A 186 -2.86 -25.02 -2.06
C ILE A 186 -2.95 -26.43 -2.62
N GLN A 187 -1.81 -27.13 -2.77
CA GLN A 187 -1.77 -28.51 -3.27
C GLN A 187 -2.66 -29.44 -2.43
N ASP A 188 -2.61 -29.32 -1.12
CA ASP A 188 -3.38 -30.13 -0.19
C ASP A 188 -4.90 -29.81 -0.23
N ASN A 189 -5.28 -28.64 -0.74
CA ASN A 189 -6.66 -28.12 -0.74
C ASN A 189 -7.29 -27.96 -2.15
N LEU A 190 -6.67 -28.44 -3.23
CA LEU A 190 -7.18 -28.28 -4.60
C LEU A 190 -8.64 -28.76 -4.78
N SER A 191 -9.06 -29.80 -4.08
CA SER A 191 -10.41 -30.37 -4.16
C SER A 191 -11.32 -30.01 -2.99
N ALA A 192 -10.87 -29.10 -2.10
CA ALA A 192 -11.59 -28.75 -0.88
C ALA A 192 -12.76 -27.81 -1.19
N ARG A 193 -14.01 -28.25 -0.95
CA ARG A 193 -15.22 -27.47 -1.27
C ARG A 193 -15.36 -26.18 -0.45
N HIS A 194 -14.73 -26.13 0.72
CA HIS A 194 -14.73 -24.96 1.61
C HIS A 194 -13.68 -23.92 1.22
N VAL A 195 -12.81 -24.21 0.23
CA VAL A 195 -11.78 -23.30 -0.29
C VAL A 195 -12.23 -22.69 -1.62
N ALA A 196 -11.92 -21.44 -1.84
CA ALA A 196 -12.01 -20.77 -3.14
C ALA A 196 -10.64 -20.22 -3.52
N ILE A 197 -10.05 -20.79 -4.57
CA ILE A 197 -8.81 -20.31 -5.18
C ILE A 197 -9.19 -19.30 -6.27
N VAL A 198 -8.61 -18.10 -6.25
CA VAL A 198 -8.93 -17.00 -7.17
C VAL A 198 -7.69 -16.54 -7.90
N ASP A 199 -7.74 -16.58 -9.23
CA ASP A 199 -6.70 -16.04 -10.11
C ASP A 199 -7.04 -14.61 -10.51
N ALA A 200 -6.20 -13.67 -10.11
CA ALA A 200 -6.37 -12.24 -10.37
C ALA A 200 -5.84 -11.78 -11.75
N ARG A 201 -5.21 -12.67 -12.51
CA ARG A 201 -4.60 -12.36 -13.80
C ARG A 201 -5.64 -12.10 -14.90
N HIS A 202 -5.16 -11.52 -15.99
CA HIS A 202 -5.98 -11.33 -17.20
C HIS A 202 -6.52 -12.69 -17.70
N PRO A 203 -7.79 -12.76 -18.21
CA PRO A 203 -8.40 -14.02 -18.67
C PRO A 203 -7.56 -14.82 -19.66
N ARG A 204 -6.83 -14.16 -20.56
CA ARG A 204 -5.96 -14.85 -21.55
C ARG A 204 -4.72 -15.51 -20.90
N GLN A 205 -4.25 -14.99 -19.77
CA GLN A 205 -3.19 -15.66 -19.00
C GLN A 205 -3.76 -16.85 -18.22
N TYR A 206 -4.96 -16.71 -17.68
CA TYR A 206 -5.67 -17.76 -17.00
C TYR A 206 -5.99 -18.93 -17.93
N SER A 207 -6.54 -18.66 -19.12
CA SER A 207 -6.87 -19.70 -20.12
C SER A 207 -5.63 -20.40 -20.68
N GLY A 208 -4.46 -19.76 -20.62
CA GLY A 208 -3.23 -20.25 -21.21
C GLY A 208 -2.99 -19.78 -22.65
N ASP A 209 -3.83 -18.86 -23.17
CA ASP A 209 -3.63 -18.26 -24.48
C ASP A 209 -2.43 -17.29 -24.50
N GLU A 210 -2.13 -16.70 -23.35
CA GLU A 210 -0.98 -15.79 -23.14
C GLU A 210 -0.14 -16.26 -21.94
N GLY A 211 1.09 -15.74 -21.86
CA GLY A 211 2.05 -15.99 -20.78
C GLY A 211 3.44 -16.25 -21.31
N GLU A 212 4.45 -15.89 -20.50
CA GLU A 212 5.87 -16.07 -20.81
C GLU A 212 6.42 -17.40 -20.24
N GLU A 213 5.68 -18.01 -19.32
CA GLU A 213 6.11 -19.25 -18.65
C GLU A 213 6.03 -20.46 -19.60
N VAL A 214 6.91 -21.44 -19.35
CA VAL A 214 6.93 -22.72 -20.09
C VAL A 214 5.58 -23.45 -19.96
N ARG A 215 4.93 -23.36 -18.81
CA ARG A 215 3.61 -23.95 -18.57
C ARG A 215 2.58 -22.83 -18.43
N LYS A 216 1.63 -22.79 -19.35
CA LYS A 216 0.55 -21.80 -19.40
C LYS A 216 -0.74 -22.38 -18.84
N GLY A 217 -1.65 -21.51 -18.41
CA GLY A 217 -2.92 -21.89 -17.80
C GLY A 217 -3.06 -21.41 -16.35
N HIS A 218 -3.73 -22.19 -15.53
CA HIS A 218 -4.07 -21.83 -14.15
C HIS A 218 -4.00 -23.03 -13.19
N ILE A 219 -4.09 -22.75 -11.89
CA ILE A 219 -4.21 -23.76 -10.83
C ILE A 219 -5.58 -24.44 -10.97
N PRO A 220 -5.69 -25.78 -11.09
CA PRO A 220 -6.97 -26.45 -11.22
C PRO A 220 -7.95 -26.09 -10.09
N GLY A 221 -9.21 -25.81 -10.45
CA GLY A 221 -10.23 -25.36 -9.50
C GLY A 221 -10.21 -23.86 -9.19
N ALA A 222 -9.19 -23.14 -9.65
CA ALA A 222 -9.14 -21.69 -9.50
C ALA A 222 -10.20 -21.00 -10.37
N ARG A 223 -10.77 -19.92 -9.88
CA ARG A 223 -11.71 -19.07 -10.61
C ARG A 223 -11.03 -17.78 -11.03
N ASN A 224 -11.21 -17.39 -12.29
CA ASN A 224 -10.66 -16.14 -12.77
C ASN A 224 -11.53 -14.95 -12.37
N ILE A 225 -10.96 -14.03 -11.63
CA ILE A 225 -11.53 -12.71 -11.36
C ILE A 225 -10.44 -11.71 -11.65
N PHE A 226 -10.42 -11.19 -12.86
CA PHE A 226 -9.43 -10.21 -13.27
C PHE A 226 -9.53 -8.96 -12.38
N TRP A 227 -8.45 -8.62 -11.72
CA TRP A 227 -8.44 -7.60 -10.67
C TRP A 227 -9.01 -6.24 -11.11
N GLU A 228 -8.80 -5.83 -12.37
CA GLU A 228 -9.33 -4.57 -12.89
C GLU A 228 -10.86 -4.54 -12.98
N THR A 229 -11.54 -5.70 -12.98
CA THR A 229 -13.01 -5.75 -12.98
C THR A 229 -13.62 -5.24 -11.68
N THR A 230 -12.81 -5.05 -10.65
CA THR A 230 -13.22 -4.46 -9.38
C THR A 230 -13.16 -2.93 -9.37
N LEU A 231 -12.66 -2.34 -10.44
CA LEU A 231 -12.54 -0.89 -10.63
C LEU A 231 -13.54 -0.39 -11.67
N GLU A 232 -13.93 0.88 -11.56
CA GLU A 232 -14.75 1.60 -12.52
C GLU A 232 -14.12 2.96 -12.88
N GLY A 233 -14.58 3.55 -13.99
CA GLY A 233 -14.05 4.80 -14.57
C GLY A 233 -12.98 4.56 -15.63
N GLU A 234 -12.82 5.52 -16.54
CA GLU A 234 -11.84 5.44 -17.63
C GLU A 234 -10.54 6.17 -17.29
N GLU A 235 -10.60 7.47 -17.05
CA GLU A 235 -9.42 8.29 -16.74
C GLU A 235 -9.02 8.18 -15.27
N VAL A 236 -10.00 8.17 -14.37
CA VAL A 236 -9.81 7.94 -12.94
C VAL A 236 -10.46 6.60 -12.59
N ARG A 237 -9.65 5.65 -12.14
CA ARG A 237 -10.10 4.30 -11.78
C ARG A 237 -10.30 4.23 -10.26
N VAL A 238 -11.55 4.08 -9.81
CA VAL A 238 -11.92 3.93 -8.39
C VAL A 238 -12.50 2.53 -8.13
N TRP A 239 -12.48 2.09 -6.88
CA TRP A 239 -13.20 0.86 -6.51
C TRP A 239 -14.69 1.00 -6.81
N ARG A 240 -15.26 -0.04 -7.43
CA ARG A 240 -16.71 -0.15 -7.65
C ARG A 240 -17.44 -0.19 -6.31
N LYS A 241 -18.75 0.05 -6.33
CA LYS A 241 -19.60 -0.03 -5.14
C LYS A 241 -19.53 -1.42 -4.51
N LYS A 242 -19.66 -1.48 -3.20
CA LYS A 242 -19.58 -2.75 -2.44
C LYS A 242 -20.60 -3.78 -2.93
N GLU A 243 -21.81 -3.33 -3.21
CA GLU A 243 -22.91 -4.17 -3.67
C GLU A 243 -22.60 -4.86 -5.00
N ASP A 244 -21.99 -4.12 -5.95
CA ASP A 244 -21.60 -4.66 -7.26
C ASP A 244 -20.45 -5.67 -7.12
N LEU A 245 -19.50 -5.40 -6.21
CA LEU A 245 -18.40 -6.31 -5.95
C LEU A 245 -18.85 -7.56 -5.21
N GLU A 246 -19.75 -7.46 -4.22
CA GLU A 246 -20.33 -8.62 -3.53
C GLU A 246 -21.03 -9.54 -4.53
N LYS A 247 -21.77 -8.98 -5.50
CA LYS A 247 -22.39 -9.73 -6.58
C LYS A 247 -21.37 -10.41 -7.48
N LEU A 248 -20.34 -9.68 -7.94
CA LEU A 248 -19.25 -10.20 -8.77
C LEU A 248 -18.58 -11.43 -8.12
N PHE A 249 -18.22 -11.31 -6.86
CA PHE A 249 -17.58 -12.41 -6.13
C PHE A 249 -18.52 -13.59 -5.88
N ALA A 250 -19.78 -13.33 -5.51
CA ALA A 250 -20.77 -14.37 -5.27
C ALA A 250 -21.09 -15.19 -6.54
N GLU A 251 -21.26 -14.55 -7.69
CA GLU A 251 -21.46 -15.18 -9.00
C GLU A 251 -20.27 -16.07 -9.39
N SER A 252 -19.08 -15.71 -8.96
CA SER A 252 -17.85 -16.51 -9.11
C SER A 252 -17.71 -17.60 -8.04
N GLY A 253 -18.68 -17.79 -7.14
CA GLY A 253 -18.64 -18.78 -6.07
C GLY A 253 -17.66 -18.45 -4.94
N VAL A 254 -17.23 -17.18 -4.85
CA VAL A 254 -16.39 -16.64 -3.77
C VAL A 254 -17.32 -16.04 -2.71
N THR A 255 -17.48 -16.71 -1.58
CA THR A 255 -18.45 -16.36 -0.53
C THR A 255 -17.78 -16.25 0.83
N ARG A 256 -18.40 -15.53 1.77
CA ARG A 256 -17.86 -15.25 3.11
C ARG A 256 -17.62 -16.48 3.99
N ILE A 257 -18.27 -17.61 3.66
CA ILE A 257 -18.13 -18.88 4.41
C ILE A 257 -16.94 -19.71 3.98
N LYS A 258 -16.26 -19.32 2.89
CA LYS A 258 -15.10 -20.04 2.37
C LYS A 258 -13.78 -19.44 2.84
N GLU A 259 -12.76 -20.27 2.90
CA GLU A 259 -11.37 -19.82 2.91
C GLU A 259 -10.98 -19.38 1.50
N ILE A 260 -10.61 -18.12 1.33
CA ILE A 260 -10.30 -17.55 0.03
C ILE A 260 -8.80 -17.37 -0.09
N VAL A 261 -8.24 -17.94 -1.16
CA VAL A 261 -6.84 -17.75 -1.51
C VAL A 261 -6.75 -17.04 -2.85
N VAL A 262 -6.14 -15.88 -2.87
CA VAL A 262 -5.90 -15.11 -4.10
C VAL A 262 -4.47 -15.29 -4.58
N TYR A 263 -4.27 -15.44 -5.89
CA TYR A 263 -2.96 -15.45 -6.53
C TYR A 263 -2.98 -14.67 -7.84
N SER A 264 -1.82 -14.37 -8.37
CA SER A 264 -1.67 -13.75 -9.70
C SER A 264 -0.42 -14.28 -10.40
N GLN A 265 0.23 -13.46 -11.23
CA GLN A 265 1.50 -13.84 -11.83
C GLN A 265 2.62 -13.90 -10.77
N ARG A 266 2.75 -12.82 -9.95
CA ARG A 266 3.79 -12.61 -8.94
C ARG A 266 3.24 -12.02 -7.63
N GLY A 267 1.94 -12.14 -7.36
CA GLY A 267 1.28 -11.68 -6.14
C GLY A 267 0.83 -10.21 -6.14
N ARG A 268 1.25 -9.40 -7.10
CA ARG A 268 0.94 -7.97 -7.14
C ARG A 268 -0.55 -7.71 -7.39
N GLU A 269 -1.11 -8.22 -8.48
CA GLU A 269 -2.53 -8.12 -8.81
C GLU A 269 -3.41 -8.82 -7.76
N ALA A 270 -2.91 -9.93 -7.21
CA ALA A 270 -3.56 -10.66 -6.11
C ALA A 270 -3.70 -9.80 -4.85
N SER A 271 -2.73 -8.93 -4.57
CA SER A 271 -2.79 -8.03 -3.41
C SER A 271 -3.98 -7.05 -3.50
N HIS A 272 -4.37 -6.68 -4.72
CA HIS A 272 -5.56 -5.84 -4.94
C HIS A 272 -6.85 -6.59 -4.58
N LEU A 273 -7.01 -7.83 -5.04
CA LEU A 273 -8.17 -8.66 -4.67
C LEU A 273 -8.16 -9.01 -3.17
N TYR A 274 -6.98 -9.24 -2.59
CA TYR A 274 -6.84 -9.45 -1.16
C TYR A 274 -7.37 -8.25 -0.36
N PHE A 275 -6.93 -7.02 -0.71
CA PHE A 275 -7.41 -5.80 -0.08
C PHE A 275 -8.92 -5.61 -0.28
N THR A 276 -9.39 -5.80 -1.51
CA THR A 276 -10.82 -5.66 -1.85
C THR A 276 -11.68 -6.61 -1.03
N LEU A 277 -11.34 -7.89 -0.98
CA LEU A 277 -12.11 -8.89 -0.24
C LEU A 277 -12.03 -8.66 1.27
N LYS A 278 -10.81 -8.58 1.81
CA LYS A 278 -10.59 -8.56 3.26
C LYS A 278 -10.99 -7.24 3.91
N TYR A 279 -10.56 -6.12 3.34
CA TYR A 279 -10.70 -4.82 3.99
C TYR A 279 -11.83 -3.97 3.43
N PHE A 280 -12.05 -3.99 2.13
CA PHE A 280 -13.13 -3.20 1.56
C PHE A 280 -14.49 -3.89 1.73
N LEU A 281 -14.57 -5.20 1.48
CA LEU A 281 -15.79 -5.99 1.65
C LEU A 281 -15.92 -6.67 3.02
N GLY A 282 -14.83 -6.82 3.79
CA GLY A 282 -14.85 -7.42 5.13
C GLY A 282 -15.03 -8.94 5.13
N PHE A 283 -14.45 -9.66 4.17
CA PHE A 283 -14.41 -11.13 4.18
C PHE A 283 -13.46 -11.63 5.27
N PRO A 284 -13.86 -12.59 6.12
CA PRO A 284 -13.08 -12.95 7.30
C PRO A 284 -11.82 -13.78 6.99
N HIS A 285 -11.87 -14.64 5.98
CA HIS A 285 -10.83 -15.64 5.69
C HIS A 285 -10.26 -15.42 4.30
N VAL A 286 -9.33 -14.47 4.17
CA VAL A 286 -8.65 -14.16 2.91
C VAL A 286 -7.15 -14.23 3.11
N SER A 287 -6.48 -15.02 2.30
CA SER A 287 -5.03 -15.17 2.25
C SER A 287 -4.50 -14.95 0.85
N LEU A 288 -3.22 -14.59 0.74
CA LEU A 288 -2.55 -14.41 -0.54
C LEU A 288 -1.48 -15.52 -0.72
N TYR A 289 -1.51 -16.23 -1.84
CA TYR A 289 -0.42 -17.10 -2.25
C TYR A 289 0.66 -16.28 -2.94
N ARG A 290 1.69 -15.90 -2.17
CA ARG A 290 2.72 -14.96 -2.65
C ARG A 290 3.59 -15.54 -3.75
N GLY A 291 3.90 -16.85 -3.71
CA GLY A 291 4.65 -17.53 -4.76
C GLY A 291 3.94 -17.53 -6.11
N SER A 292 2.62 -17.48 -6.10
CA SER A 292 1.78 -17.25 -7.28
C SER A 292 2.05 -18.20 -8.47
N TRP A 293 1.63 -17.78 -9.66
CA TRP A 293 1.76 -18.61 -10.87
C TRP A 293 3.22 -18.93 -11.21
N ILE A 294 4.13 -17.98 -11.00
CA ILE A 294 5.56 -18.17 -11.30
C ILE A 294 6.17 -19.33 -10.50
N GLU A 295 5.76 -19.52 -9.25
CA GLU A 295 6.20 -20.66 -8.45
C GLU A 295 5.46 -21.96 -8.82
N TRP A 296 4.13 -21.87 -9.03
CA TRP A 296 3.31 -23.02 -9.34
C TRP A 296 3.66 -23.65 -10.70
N SER A 297 3.74 -22.81 -11.74
CA SER A 297 4.02 -23.26 -13.11
C SER A 297 5.43 -23.84 -13.30
N ALA A 298 6.39 -23.40 -12.48
CA ALA A 298 7.76 -23.92 -12.53
C ALA A 298 7.88 -25.35 -11.99
N ASP A 299 6.98 -25.78 -11.10
CA ASP A 299 6.99 -27.11 -10.51
C ASP A 299 6.25 -28.11 -11.41
N LYS A 300 7.00 -28.90 -12.18
CA LYS A 300 6.46 -29.88 -13.16
C LYS A 300 5.65 -31.01 -12.51
N THR A 301 5.73 -31.19 -11.20
CA THR A 301 4.96 -32.21 -10.46
C THR A 301 3.54 -31.77 -10.16
N LEU A 302 3.27 -30.46 -10.25
CA LEU A 302 1.96 -29.86 -9.95
C LEU A 302 1.05 -29.85 -11.19
N PRO A 303 -0.26 -30.06 -11.01
CA PRO A 303 -1.21 -30.01 -12.11
C PRO A 303 -1.41 -28.57 -12.62
N VAL A 304 -1.70 -28.45 -13.91
CA VAL A 304 -2.07 -27.21 -14.58
C VAL A 304 -3.28 -27.47 -15.45
N LYS A 305 -4.20 -26.53 -15.47
CA LYS A 305 -5.37 -26.56 -16.34
C LYS A 305 -5.32 -25.39 -17.33
N THR A 306 -5.86 -25.59 -18.53
CA THR A 306 -6.03 -24.59 -19.58
C THR A 306 -7.49 -24.43 -19.94
N GLY A 307 -7.83 -23.34 -20.64
CA GLY A 307 -9.21 -22.97 -20.94
C GLY A 307 -9.83 -22.12 -19.83
N MET A 308 -11.12 -21.79 -19.98
CA MET A 308 -11.83 -20.88 -19.04
C MET A 308 -12.53 -21.63 -17.89
N ASP A 309 -12.66 -22.94 -17.97
CA ASP A 309 -13.26 -23.72 -16.88
C ASP A 309 -12.28 -23.84 -15.69
N PRO A 310 -12.77 -23.70 -14.44
CA PRO A 310 -11.96 -23.86 -13.25
C PRO A 310 -11.31 -25.21 -13.06
#